data_45e1e2b7fd880c76fb66f5313990da60
#
_entry.id   45e1e2b7fd880c76fb66f5313990da60
#
_cell.length_a   1.000
_cell.length_b   1.000
_cell.length_c   1.000
_cell.angle_alpha   90.00
_cell.angle_beta   90.00
_cell.angle_gamma   90.00
#
_symmetry.space_group_name_H-M   'P 1'
#
loop_
_entity.id
_entity.type
_entity.pdbx_description
1 polymer ?
#
loop_
_entity_poly.entity_id
_entity_poly.type
_entity_poly.pdbx_seq_one_letter_code
_entity_poly.pdbx_strand_id
1 'polypeptide(L)'
;LKPYQVRLTYHGHSTFTIESPKGVTVSTDYNDYVRPRVTPAIVTMNVAHSTHYTDTPDPAIRHVLRGWNPDGDAAAIHDLTVEDMRVRNVPTNIRSGYAVSSGRYGNSIFIFEVAGFCIAHLGHLHHTLTTQQLAQIGQMDIVLVPVDGSFTLDMAGTLEVLKALKARTVIPMHWFSGFSLGVFMEAVKAEFEVVQNPDPSIVFSRDQMPIKPRVLVMPPGG
;
A
#
# COMPACT_ATOMS: atom_id res chain seq x y z
N LEU A 1 8.65 -7.96 -17.93
CA LEU A 1 9.01 -6.55 -17.71
C LEU A 1 10.43 -6.29 -18.18
N LYS A 2 10.70 -5.06 -18.66
CA LYS A 2 12.07 -4.61 -18.95
C LYS A 2 12.74 -4.15 -17.63
N PRO A 3 14.08 -4.04 -17.58
CA PRO A 3 14.75 -3.34 -16.49
C PRO A 3 14.13 -1.95 -16.27
N TYR A 4 14.09 -1.50 -15.02
CA TYR A 4 13.46 -0.22 -14.62
C TYR A 4 11.95 -0.13 -14.89
N GLN A 5 11.27 -1.27 -15.03
CA GLN A 5 9.82 -1.37 -15.09
C GLN A 5 9.28 -2.16 -13.90
N VAL A 6 8.12 -1.74 -13.38
CA VAL A 6 7.36 -2.45 -12.35
C VAL A 6 5.90 -2.50 -12.77
N ARG A 7 5.25 -3.66 -12.60
CA ARG A 7 3.81 -3.78 -12.82
C ARG A 7 3.08 -3.73 -11.50
N LEU A 8 2.05 -2.89 -11.44
CA LEU A 8 1.06 -2.89 -10.38
C LEU A 8 -0.26 -3.40 -10.93
N THR A 9 -0.90 -4.31 -10.19
CA THR A 9 -2.25 -4.79 -10.48
C THR A 9 -3.11 -4.59 -9.23
N TYR A 10 -4.20 -3.86 -9.36
CA TYR A 10 -5.16 -3.63 -8.29
C TYR A 10 -6.24 -4.71 -8.32
N HIS A 11 -6.37 -5.48 -7.25
CA HIS A 11 -7.36 -6.56 -7.15
C HIS A 11 -8.65 -6.11 -6.47
N GLY A 12 -8.61 -4.98 -5.78
CA GLY A 12 -9.72 -4.43 -5.01
C GLY A 12 -9.36 -4.23 -3.55
N HIS A 13 -10.16 -3.45 -2.85
CA HIS A 13 -9.99 -3.04 -1.46
C HIS A 13 -8.59 -2.45 -1.20
N SER A 14 -7.69 -3.18 -0.55
CA SER A 14 -6.30 -2.78 -0.29
C SER A 14 -5.28 -3.74 -0.93
N THR A 15 -5.76 -4.65 -1.78
CA THR A 15 -4.92 -5.72 -2.33
C THR A 15 -4.37 -5.34 -3.69
N PHE A 16 -3.06 -5.26 -3.79
CA PHE A 16 -2.31 -5.08 -5.04
C PHE A 16 -1.33 -6.22 -5.23
N THR A 17 -1.01 -6.52 -6.49
CA THR A 17 0.20 -7.26 -6.84
C THR A 17 1.23 -6.30 -7.40
N ILE A 18 2.47 -6.38 -6.90
CA ILE A 18 3.65 -5.68 -7.41
C ILE A 18 4.56 -6.74 -8.01
N GLU A 19 4.87 -6.60 -9.30
CA GLU A 19 5.72 -7.56 -10.03
C GLU A 19 7.00 -6.87 -10.51
N SER A 20 8.14 -7.50 -10.18
CA SER A 20 9.48 -7.04 -10.55
C SER A 20 9.92 -7.52 -11.95
N PRO A 21 10.98 -6.95 -12.53
CA PRO A 21 11.58 -7.44 -13.78
C PRO A 21 12.02 -8.90 -13.75
N LYS A 22 12.47 -9.40 -12.60
CA LYS A 22 12.84 -10.82 -12.44
C LYS A 22 11.65 -11.74 -12.12
N GLY A 23 10.42 -11.21 -12.14
CA GLY A 23 9.21 -11.99 -11.90
C GLY A 23 8.91 -12.25 -10.42
N VAL A 24 9.57 -11.56 -9.49
CA VAL A 24 9.16 -11.61 -8.08
C VAL A 24 7.84 -10.88 -7.91
N THR A 25 6.89 -11.51 -7.26
CA THR A 25 5.57 -10.94 -7.00
C THR A 25 5.32 -10.76 -5.52
N VAL A 26 4.81 -9.58 -5.14
CA VAL A 26 4.33 -9.28 -3.79
C VAL A 26 2.84 -9.02 -3.85
N SER A 27 2.05 -9.58 -2.93
CA SER A 27 0.65 -9.17 -2.72
C SER A 27 0.50 -8.42 -1.40
N THR A 28 -0.11 -7.24 -1.45
CA THR A 28 -0.36 -6.39 -0.27
C THR A 28 -1.70 -6.72 0.37
N ASP A 29 -1.77 -6.57 1.71
CA ASP A 29 -2.96 -6.84 2.52
C ASP A 29 -3.65 -8.15 2.09
N TYR A 30 -2.84 -9.22 1.98
CA TYR A 30 -3.28 -10.53 1.53
C TYR A 30 -4.31 -11.12 2.51
N ASN A 31 -5.45 -11.55 1.99
CA ASN A 31 -6.61 -11.97 2.78
C ASN A 31 -7.37 -13.11 2.10
N ASP A 32 -8.51 -13.52 2.67
CA ASP A 32 -9.30 -14.63 2.15
C ASP A 32 -10.35 -14.25 1.10
N TYR A 33 -10.60 -12.96 0.90
CA TYR A 33 -11.67 -12.46 0.02
C TYR A 33 -11.16 -11.94 -1.32
N VAL A 34 -10.02 -11.26 -1.32
CA VAL A 34 -9.42 -10.65 -2.50
C VAL A 34 -8.02 -11.23 -2.67
N ARG A 35 -7.85 -12.11 -3.66
CA ARG A 35 -6.59 -12.81 -3.90
C ARG A 35 -6.12 -12.65 -5.34
N PRO A 36 -4.80 -12.53 -5.57
CA PRO A 36 -4.27 -12.63 -6.92
C PRO A 36 -4.50 -14.05 -7.47
N ARG A 37 -4.66 -14.17 -8.79
CA ARG A 37 -4.84 -15.48 -9.47
C ARG A 37 -3.62 -16.38 -9.39
N VAL A 38 -2.45 -15.79 -9.21
CA VAL A 38 -1.17 -16.51 -9.11
C VAL A 38 -0.66 -16.36 -7.68
N THR A 39 -0.21 -17.43 -7.07
CA THR A 39 0.36 -17.42 -5.73
C THR A 39 1.58 -16.51 -5.70
N PRO A 40 1.59 -15.44 -4.88
CA PRO A 40 2.72 -14.52 -4.82
C PRO A 40 3.90 -15.13 -4.08
N ALA A 41 5.11 -14.66 -4.35
CA ALA A 41 6.31 -15.07 -3.63
C ALA A 41 6.35 -14.47 -2.21
N ILE A 42 5.82 -13.26 -2.06
CA ILE A 42 5.81 -12.49 -0.81
C ILE A 42 4.38 -11.98 -0.58
N VAL A 43 3.93 -11.98 0.66
CA VAL A 43 2.71 -11.26 1.06
C VAL A 43 2.98 -10.35 2.24
N THR A 44 2.32 -9.20 2.26
CA THR A 44 2.26 -8.32 3.42
C THR A 44 0.83 -8.28 3.97
N MET A 45 0.68 -8.12 5.27
CA MET A 45 -0.61 -8.08 5.95
C MET A 45 -0.59 -7.04 7.08
N ASN A 46 -1.76 -6.50 7.42
CA ASN A 46 -1.98 -5.62 8.57
C ASN A 46 -3.16 -6.11 9.39
N VAL A 47 -3.07 -6.00 10.71
CA VAL A 47 -4.12 -6.50 11.61
C VAL A 47 -5.22 -5.44 11.79
N ALA A 48 -6.01 -5.20 10.76
CA ALA A 48 -7.21 -4.36 10.86
C ALA A 48 -8.47 -5.24 10.96
N HIS A 49 -9.08 -5.51 9.85
CA HIS A 49 -10.20 -6.45 9.72
C HIS A 49 -9.86 -7.50 8.64
N SER A 50 -10.70 -8.50 8.50
CA SER A 50 -10.41 -9.72 7.70
C SER A 50 -10.06 -9.48 6.22
N THR A 51 -10.25 -8.27 5.70
CA THR A 51 -9.84 -7.89 4.34
C THR A 51 -8.41 -7.37 4.24
N HIS A 52 -7.64 -7.41 5.33
CA HIS A 52 -6.23 -6.99 5.38
C HIS A 52 -5.27 -8.10 5.76
N TYR A 53 -5.78 -9.24 6.24
CA TYR A 53 -4.97 -10.37 6.64
C TYR A 53 -5.73 -11.69 6.57
N THR A 54 -5.01 -12.78 6.68
CA THR A 54 -5.52 -14.13 6.92
C THR A 54 -4.62 -14.86 7.92
N ASP A 55 -5.21 -15.68 8.78
CA ASP A 55 -4.48 -16.56 9.69
C ASP A 55 -3.93 -17.80 8.96
N THR A 56 -4.49 -18.11 7.79
CA THR A 56 -4.18 -19.30 6.99
C THR A 56 -3.72 -18.93 5.58
N PRO A 57 -2.56 -18.25 5.43
CA PRO A 57 -2.03 -17.96 4.09
C PRO A 57 -1.72 -19.25 3.35
N ASP A 58 -1.80 -19.20 2.01
CA ASP A 58 -1.44 -20.33 1.14
C ASP A 58 -0.02 -20.83 1.51
N PRO A 59 0.16 -22.10 1.85
CA PRO A 59 1.47 -22.64 2.27
C PRO A 59 2.53 -22.60 1.16
N ALA A 60 2.16 -22.37 -0.10
CA ALA A 60 3.09 -22.15 -1.20
C ALA A 60 3.73 -20.75 -1.19
N ILE A 61 3.21 -19.81 -0.40
CA ILE A 61 3.79 -18.49 -0.23
C ILE A 61 5.08 -18.61 0.60
N ARG A 62 6.20 -18.17 0.02
CA ARG A 62 7.51 -18.34 0.67
C ARG A 62 7.74 -17.37 1.83
N HIS A 63 7.21 -16.14 1.72
CA HIS A 63 7.47 -15.07 2.68
C HIS A 63 6.16 -14.40 3.09
N VAL A 64 5.81 -14.52 4.37
CA VAL A 64 4.62 -13.92 4.98
C VAL A 64 5.09 -12.85 5.96
N LEU A 65 4.87 -11.57 5.61
CA LEU A 65 5.30 -10.41 6.39
C LEU A 65 4.08 -9.79 7.09
N ARG A 66 3.92 -10.09 8.37
CA ARG A 66 2.87 -9.48 9.21
C ARG A 66 3.35 -8.12 9.69
N GLY A 67 2.59 -7.06 9.42
CA GLY A 67 2.86 -5.68 9.84
C GLY A 67 2.66 -5.43 11.34
N TRP A 68 2.39 -6.47 12.11
CA TRP A 68 2.27 -6.50 13.57
C TRP A 68 3.00 -7.71 14.14
N ASN A 69 3.29 -7.68 15.43
CA ASN A 69 3.81 -8.83 16.14
C ASN A 69 2.65 -9.62 16.73
N PRO A 70 2.38 -10.86 16.28
CA PRO A 70 1.30 -11.68 16.83
C PRO A 70 1.55 -12.15 18.27
N ASP A 71 2.81 -12.14 18.72
CA ASP A 71 3.24 -12.69 20.02
C ASP A 71 3.42 -11.61 21.10
N GLY A 72 3.10 -10.34 20.81
CA GLY A 72 3.25 -9.26 21.80
C GLY A 72 3.11 -7.86 21.24
N ASP A 73 3.39 -6.86 22.09
CA ASP A 73 3.19 -5.43 21.81
C ASP A 73 4.41 -4.75 21.15
N ALA A 74 5.47 -5.48 20.84
CA ALA A 74 6.62 -4.92 20.14
C ALA A 74 6.30 -4.68 18.66
N ALA A 75 6.97 -3.69 18.07
CA ALA A 75 6.83 -3.45 16.63
C ALA A 75 7.38 -4.63 15.82
N ALA A 76 6.66 -5.04 14.80
CA ALA A 76 7.21 -5.93 13.78
C ALA A 76 8.17 -5.14 12.88
N ILE A 77 9.36 -5.66 12.65
CA ILE A 77 10.37 -5.05 11.78
C ILE A 77 10.76 -6.03 10.70
N HIS A 78 10.61 -5.62 9.46
CA HIS A 78 10.94 -6.39 8.27
C HIS A 78 11.93 -5.65 7.39
N ASP A 79 12.91 -6.36 6.88
CA ASP A 79 13.82 -5.92 5.82
C ASP A 79 14.25 -7.16 5.04
N LEU A 80 13.51 -7.49 4.01
CA LEU A 80 13.67 -8.71 3.21
C LEU A 80 14.03 -8.33 1.77
N THR A 81 15.06 -8.95 1.22
CA THR A 81 15.37 -8.87 -0.20
C THR A 81 15.21 -10.24 -0.86
N VAL A 82 14.41 -10.30 -1.90
CA VAL A 82 14.22 -11.46 -2.76
C VAL A 82 14.55 -11.04 -4.20
N GLU A 83 15.62 -11.53 -4.74
CA GLU A 83 16.14 -11.17 -6.07
C GLU A 83 16.30 -9.65 -6.26
N ASP A 84 15.42 -9.02 -7.02
CA ASP A 84 15.40 -7.59 -7.35
C ASP A 84 14.30 -6.80 -6.61
N MET A 85 13.69 -7.40 -5.60
CA MET A 85 12.65 -6.81 -4.77
C MET A 85 13.12 -6.74 -3.32
N ARG A 86 13.19 -5.54 -2.74
CA ARG A 86 13.35 -5.34 -1.30
C ARG A 86 12.05 -4.87 -0.69
N VAL A 87 11.64 -5.51 0.40
CA VAL A 87 10.44 -5.16 1.16
C VAL A 87 10.85 -4.83 2.59
N ARG A 88 10.52 -3.61 3.03
CA ARG A 88 10.72 -3.17 4.41
C ARG A 88 9.46 -2.51 4.95
N ASN A 89 9.38 -2.30 6.25
CA ASN A 89 8.22 -1.63 6.85
C ASN A 89 8.59 -0.51 7.81
N VAL A 90 7.64 0.40 8.00
CA VAL A 90 7.64 1.39 9.08
C VAL A 90 6.40 1.15 9.93
N PRO A 91 6.54 0.74 11.20
CA PRO A 91 5.41 0.48 12.08
C PRO A 91 4.61 1.74 12.36
N THR A 92 3.28 1.59 12.32
CA THR A 92 2.30 2.61 12.70
C THR A 92 1.23 1.99 13.59
N ASN A 93 0.35 2.82 14.14
CA ASN A 93 -0.71 2.33 15.00
C ASN A 93 -1.96 1.97 14.19
N ILE A 94 -2.82 1.16 14.80
CA ILE A 94 -4.19 0.91 14.35
C ILE A 94 -5.16 1.45 15.38
N ARG A 95 -6.40 1.76 14.99
CA ARG A 95 -7.44 2.16 15.96
C ARG A 95 -7.64 1.06 17.00
N SER A 96 -7.86 1.47 18.26
CA SER A 96 -8.26 0.53 19.31
C SER A 96 -9.56 -0.19 18.95
N GLY A 97 -9.72 -1.45 19.37
CA GLY A 97 -10.89 -2.25 19.07
C GLY A 97 -10.68 -3.27 17.92
N TYR A 98 -9.57 -3.20 17.22
CA TYR A 98 -9.10 -4.29 16.34
C TYR A 98 -8.34 -5.36 17.15
N ALA A 99 -7.84 -6.41 16.50
CA ALA A 99 -7.20 -7.57 17.15
C ALA A 99 -6.03 -7.20 18.07
N VAL A 100 -5.38 -6.05 17.88
CA VAL A 100 -4.39 -5.50 18.80
C VAL A 100 -5.08 -4.56 19.78
N SER A 101 -5.25 -4.99 21.02
CA SER A 101 -6.03 -4.29 22.02
C SER A 101 -5.50 -2.88 22.37
N SER A 102 -4.19 -2.69 22.36
CA SER A 102 -3.54 -1.40 22.61
C SER A 102 -3.60 -0.45 21.39
N GLY A 103 -3.91 -0.95 20.21
CA GLY A 103 -3.79 -0.23 18.94
C GLY A 103 -2.34 0.07 18.50
N ARG A 104 -1.35 -0.24 19.35
CA ARG A 104 0.07 0.04 19.02
C ARG A 104 0.61 -0.96 18.02
N TYR A 105 1.29 -0.44 17.01
CA TYR A 105 1.98 -1.23 15.98
C TYR A 105 1.12 -2.28 15.27
N GLY A 106 -0.20 -2.07 15.23
CA GLY A 106 -1.10 -2.97 14.51
C GLY A 106 -1.14 -2.74 13.00
N ASN A 107 -0.53 -1.68 12.53
CA ASN A 107 -0.35 -1.38 11.11
C ASN A 107 1.13 -1.16 10.79
N SER A 108 1.50 -1.45 9.56
CA SER A 108 2.79 -1.08 8.99
C SER A 108 2.59 -0.44 7.62
N ILE A 109 3.35 0.62 7.37
CA ILE A 109 3.57 1.09 6.01
C ILE A 109 4.63 0.19 5.40
N PHE A 110 4.25 -0.63 4.44
CA PHE A 110 5.19 -1.45 3.69
C PHE A 110 5.77 -0.67 2.51
N ILE A 111 7.08 -0.77 2.34
CA ILE A 111 7.83 -0.08 1.29
C ILE A 111 8.49 -1.12 0.42
N PHE A 112 8.25 -1.02 -0.88
CA PHE A 112 8.78 -1.90 -1.90
C PHE A 112 9.78 -1.12 -2.75
N GLU A 113 11.04 -1.55 -2.72
CA GLU A 113 12.12 -0.99 -3.52
C GLU A 113 12.42 -1.96 -4.66
N VAL A 114 12.07 -1.58 -5.89
CA VAL A 114 12.10 -2.45 -7.06
C VAL A 114 12.27 -1.65 -8.35
N ALA A 115 13.11 -2.10 -9.26
CA ALA A 115 13.32 -1.47 -10.57
C ALA A 115 13.64 0.03 -10.50
N GLY A 116 14.26 0.49 -9.41
CA GLY A 116 14.55 1.89 -9.14
C GLY A 116 13.36 2.70 -8.61
N PHE A 117 12.23 2.08 -8.32
CA PHE A 117 11.06 2.71 -7.67
C PHE A 117 11.04 2.46 -6.18
N CYS A 118 10.54 3.45 -5.42
CA CYS A 118 10.10 3.32 -4.04
C CYS A 118 8.58 3.44 -3.99
N ILE A 119 7.90 2.36 -3.59
CA ILE A 119 6.44 2.26 -3.54
C ILE A 119 6.02 2.05 -2.10
N ALA A 120 5.15 2.90 -1.56
CA ALA A 120 4.60 2.74 -0.22
C ALA A 120 3.15 2.29 -0.26
N HIS A 121 2.82 1.26 0.51
CA HIS A 121 1.45 0.85 0.81
C HIS A 121 1.13 1.27 2.24
N LEU A 122 0.19 2.20 2.42
CA LEU A 122 -0.08 2.79 3.74
C LEU A 122 -0.91 1.88 4.66
N GLY A 123 -1.38 0.74 4.14
CA GLY A 123 -2.20 -0.21 4.90
C GLY A 123 -3.49 0.43 5.39
N HIS A 124 -3.77 0.25 6.69
CA HIS A 124 -4.93 0.82 7.38
C HIS A 124 -4.52 2.02 8.25
N LEU A 125 -3.67 2.90 7.73
CA LEU A 125 -3.19 4.08 8.43
C LEU A 125 -4.36 5.00 8.84
N HIS A 126 -4.41 5.40 10.12
CA HIS A 126 -5.49 6.25 10.65
C HIS A 126 -5.02 7.52 11.35
N HIS A 127 -3.71 7.79 11.34
CA HIS A 127 -3.11 8.98 11.96
C HIS A 127 -2.04 9.59 11.04
N THR A 128 -1.75 10.87 11.22
CA THR A 128 -0.65 11.53 10.52
C THR A 128 0.71 10.99 10.97
N LEU A 129 1.73 11.22 10.16
CA LEU A 129 3.05 10.63 10.37
C LEU A 129 3.95 11.56 11.19
N THR A 130 4.68 11.00 12.13
CA THR A 130 5.71 11.72 12.87
C THR A 130 6.93 12.01 11.98
N THR A 131 7.75 12.99 12.36
CA THR A 131 9.01 13.31 11.68
C THR A 131 9.92 12.07 11.59
N GLN A 132 9.95 11.24 12.62
CA GLN A 132 10.74 10.02 12.63
C GLN A 132 10.20 9.01 11.61
N GLN A 133 8.89 8.80 11.56
CA GLN A 133 8.27 7.91 10.56
C GLN A 133 8.51 8.41 9.14
N LEU A 134 8.36 9.71 8.90
CA LEU A 134 8.67 10.31 7.59
C LEU A 134 10.14 10.10 7.19
N ALA A 135 11.08 10.26 8.12
CA ALA A 135 12.49 10.00 7.87
C ALA A 135 12.77 8.52 7.54
N GLN A 136 12.08 7.60 8.23
CA GLN A 136 12.20 6.15 7.97
C GLN A 136 11.56 5.74 6.63
N ILE A 137 10.43 6.32 6.26
CA ILE A 137 9.78 6.07 4.98
C ILE A 137 10.67 6.58 3.84
N GLY A 138 11.11 7.83 3.92
CA GLY A 138 11.88 8.48 2.89
C GLY A 138 11.02 9.00 1.74
N GLN A 139 11.64 9.28 0.61
CA GLN A 139 10.95 9.77 -0.59
C GLN A 139 10.32 8.61 -1.36
N MET A 140 9.03 8.75 -1.71
CA MET A 140 8.27 7.74 -2.45
C MET A 140 7.98 8.20 -3.88
N ASP A 141 8.05 7.26 -4.82
CA ASP A 141 7.61 7.50 -6.20
C ASP A 141 6.10 7.26 -6.34
N ILE A 142 5.60 6.20 -5.70
CA ILE A 142 4.21 5.78 -5.74
C ILE A 142 3.71 5.54 -4.32
N VAL A 143 2.52 6.04 -4.00
CA VAL A 143 1.85 5.82 -2.71
C VAL A 143 0.46 5.22 -2.93
N LEU A 144 0.21 4.07 -2.30
CA LEU A 144 -1.09 3.39 -2.26
C LEU A 144 -1.77 3.83 -0.97
N VAL A 145 -2.83 4.65 -1.07
CA VAL A 145 -3.44 5.36 0.06
C VAL A 145 -4.89 4.96 0.29
N PRO A 146 -5.29 4.63 1.53
CA PRO A 146 -6.69 4.39 1.86
C PRO A 146 -7.48 5.71 1.84
N VAL A 147 -8.69 5.70 1.25
CA VAL A 147 -9.51 6.90 1.03
C VAL A 147 -10.96 6.75 1.47
N ASP A 148 -11.25 5.84 2.40
CA ASP A 148 -12.59 5.68 2.97
C ASP A 148 -13.01 6.87 3.85
N GLY A 149 -12.07 7.58 4.46
CA GLY A 149 -12.30 8.80 5.24
C GLY A 149 -12.96 8.59 6.60
N SER A 150 -13.08 7.35 7.07
CA SER A 150 -13.78 7.00 8.30
C SER A 150 -13.05 5.99 9.18
N PHE A 151 -12.75 4.82 8.66
CA PHE A 151 -11.99 3.77 9.37
C PHE A 151 -10.49 4.06 9.38
N THR A 152 -9.99 4.65 8.30
CA THR A 152 -8.61 5.10 8.14
C THR A 152 -8.48 6.60 8.41
N LEU A 153 -7.53 7.28 7.80
CA LEU A 153 -7.38 8.74 7.90
C LEU A 153 -8.65 9.46 7.42
N ASP A 154 -9.01 10.54 8.10
CA ASP A 154 -9.93 11.52 7.53
C ASP A 154 -9.28 12.24 6.33
N MET A 155 -10.06 12.99 5.59
CA MET A 155 -9.59 13.64 4.37
C MET A 155 -8.45 14.64 4.64
N ALA A 156 -8.53 15.41 5.73
CA ALA A 156 -7.51 16.39 6.07
C ALA A 156 -6.17 15.70 6.39
N GLY A 157 -6.20 14.63 7.19
CA GLY A 157 -5.03 13.83 7.50
C GLY A 157 -4.46 13.13 6.28
N THR A 158 -5.31 12.64 5.36
CA THR A 158 -4.89 12.05 4.09
C THR A 158 -4.09 13.05 3.27
N LEU A 159 -4.60 14.26 3.09
CA LEU A 159 -3.90 15.32 2.34
C LEU A 159 -2.58 15.72 3.01
N GLU A 160 -2.55 15.81 4.34
CA GLU A 160 -1.32 16.10 5.09
C GLU A 160 -0.25 15.03 4.83
N VAL A 161 -0.61 13.75 4.91
CA VAL A 161 0.31 12.63 4.65
C VAL A 161 0.81 12.64 3.21
N LEU A 162 -0.07 12.84 2.23
CA LEU A 162 0.32 12.89 0.82
C LEU A 162 1.29 14.04 0.52
N LYS A 163 1.06 15.23 1.11
CA LYS A 163 1.98 16.37 1.01
C LYS A 163 3.34 16.07 1.62
N ALA A 164 3.36 15.42 2.77
CA ALA A 164 4.61 15.08 3.45
C ALA A 164 5.43 14.04 2.67
N LEU A 165 4.79 13.05 2.05
CA LEU A 165 5.45 11.99 1.27
C LEU A 165 5.91 12.45 -0.12
N LYS A 166 5.34 13.52 -0.66
CA LYS A 166 5.72 14.13 -1.95
C LYS A 166 5.77 13.13 -3.12
N ALA A 167 4.87 12.15 -3.13
CA ALA A 167 4.82 11.13 -4.16
C ALA A 167 4.46 11.70 -5.53
N ARG A 168 5.06 11.18 -6.59
CA ARG A 168 4.74 11.56 -7.97
C ARG A 168 3.45 10.93 -8.47
N THR A 169 3.13 9.74 -7.97
CA THR A 169 1.87 9.06 -8.28
C THR A 169 1.24 8.56 -6.99
N VAL A 170 -0.03 8.90 -6.81
CA VAL A 170 -0.87 8.43 -5.71
C VAL A 170 -1.96 7.55 -6.29
N ILE A 171 -2.16 6.36 -5.73
CA ILE A 171 -3.21 5.42 -6.14
C ILE A 171 -4.15 5.23 -4.95
N PRO A 172 -5.41 5.68 -5.06
CA PRO A 172 -6.40 5.49 -4.02
C PRO A 172 -6.82 4.02 -3.92
N MET A 173 -7.01 3.56 -2.70
CA MET A 173 -7.51 2.24 -2.34
C MET A 173 -8.49 2.33 -1.18
N HIS A 174 -9.06 1.20 -0.73
CA HIS A 174 -9.88 1.10 0.46
C HIS A 174 -11.06 2.07 0.43
N TRP A 175 -11.76 2.14 -0.69
CA TRP A 175 -13.04 2.84 -0.78
C TRP A 175 -14.18 1.81 -0.84
N PHE A 176 -15.26 2.06 -0.08
CA PHE A 176 -16.43 1.17 -0.03
C PHE A 176 -17.51 1.56 -1.03
N SER A 177 -17.44 2.79 -1.53
CA SER A 177 -18.40 3.32 -2.51
C SER A 177 -17.74 4.34 -3.44
N GLY A 178 -18.32 4.57 -4.59
CA GLY A 178 -17.90 5.65 -5.49
C GLY A 178 -18.00 7.05 -4.86
N PHE A 179 -18.79 7.21 -3.79
CA PHE A 179 -18.91 8.48 -3.08
C PHE A 179 -17.62 8.87 -2.36
N SER A 180 -17.04 7.97 -1.53
CA SER A 180 -15.79 8.28 -0.81
C SER A 180 -14.63 8.53 -1.78
N LEU A 181 -14.53 7.76 -2.84
CA LEU A 181 -13.56 8.01 -3.91
C LEU A 181 -13.79 9.37 -4.59
N GLY A 182 -15.05 9.73 -4.87
CA GLY A 182 -15.42 11.02 -5.44
C GLY A 182 -15.01 12.20 -4.55
N VAL A 183 -15.25 12.10 -3.24
CA VAL A 183 -14.84 13.11 -2.25
C VAL A 183 -13.31 13.26 -2.25
N PHE A 184 -12.58 12.16 -2.27
CA PHE A 184 -11.12 12.20 -2.36
C PHE A 184 -10.63 12.87 -3.65
N MET A 185 -11.17 12.49 -4.81
CA MET A 185 -10.79 13.08 -6.10
C MET A 185 -11.03 14.59 -6.12
N GLU A 186 -12.14 15.07 -5.56
CA GLU A 186 -12.39 16.51 -5.45
C GLU A 186 -11.37 17.21 -4.56
N ALA A 187 -11.05 16.62 -3.41
CA ALA A 187 -10.13 17.23 -2.45
C ALA A 187 -8.69 17.35 -2.99
N VAL A 188 -8.25 16.45 -3.87
CA VAL A 188 -6.87 16.45 -4.39
C VAL A 188 -6.67 17.29 -5.65
N LYS A 189 -7.73 17.72 -6.34
CA LYS A 189 -7.68 18.42 -7.63
C LYS A 189 -6.80 19.69 -7.64
N ALA A 190 -6.68 20.36 -6.50
CA ALA A 190 -5.89 21.59 -6.42
C ALA A 190 -4.38 21.32 -6.54
N GLU A 191 -3.93 20.12 -6.21
CA GLU A 191 -2.51 19.78 -6.09
C GLU A 191 -2.08 18.63 -7.03
N PHE A 192 -3.02 17.79 -7.45
CA PHE A 192 -2.78 16.62 -8.27
C PHE A 192 -3.61 16.63 -9.55
N GLU A 193 -3.02 16.18 -10.63
CA GLU A 193 -3.77 15.79 -11.82
C GLU A 193 -4.48 14.45 -11.55
N VAL A 194 -5.80 14.39 -11.76
CA VAL A 194 -6.58 13.16 -11.57
C VAL A 194 -6.73 12.44 -12.90
N VAL A 195 -6.21 11.22 -12.98
CA VAL A 195 -6.19 10.39 -14.18
C VAL A 195 -6.90 9.07 -13.90
N GLN A 196 -7.77 8.63 -14.81
CA GLN A 196 -8.40 7.33 -14.77
C GLN A 196 -7.60 6.32 -15.59
N ASN A 197 -7.19 5.20 -14.98
CA ASN A 197 -6.64 4.08 -15.72
C ASN A 197 -7.78 3.16 -16.19
N PRO A 198 -7.83 2.76 -17.45
CA PRO A 198 -8.93 1.91 -17.93
C PRO A 198 -8.82 0.46 -17.43
N ASP A 199 -7.62 0.02 -17.09
CA ASP A 199 -7.30 -1.36 -16.73
C ASP A 199 -6.95 -1.49 -15.24
N PRO A 200 -7.17 -2.65 -14.63
CA PRO A 200 -6.74 -2.92 -13.26
C PRO A 200 -5.22 -3.08 -13.11
N SER A 201 -4.49 -3.08 -14.21
CA SER A 201 -3.04 -3.26 -14.24
C SER A 201 -2.35 -2.15 -15.02
N ILE A 202 -1.18 -1.73 -14.54
CA ILE A 202 -0.35 -0.74 -15.21
C ILE A 202 1.13 -1.11 -15.07
N VAL A 203 1.91 -0.82 -16.09
CA VAL A 203 3.38 -0.90 -16.04
C VAL A 203 3.93 0.50 -15.89
N PHE A 204 4.62 0.76 -14.77
CA PHE A 204 5.40 1.97 -14.59
C PHE A 204 6.80 1.79 -15.15
N SER A 205 7.33 2.83 -15.79
CA SER A 205 8.69 2.89 -16.30
C SER A 205 9.37 4.16 -15.78
N ARG A 206 10.62 4.06 -15.34
CA ARG A 206 11.34 5.19 -14.72
C ARG A 206 11.43 6.43 -15.62
N ASP A 207 11.59 6.22 -16.90
CA ASP A 207 11.67 7.26 -17.94
C ASP A 207 10.31 7.92 -18.25
N GLN A 208 9.20 7.32 -17.79
CA GLN A 208 7.83 7.78 -18.04
C GLN A 208 7.14 8.30 -16.77
N MET A 209 7.89 8.52 -15.70
CA MET A 209 7.29 9.07 -14.48
C MET A 209 6.80 10.51 -14.71
N PRO A 210 5.61 10.87 -14.18
CA PRO A 210 5.03 12.18 -14.40
C PRO A 210 5.90 13.28 -13.77
N ILE A 211 5.99 14.41 -14.45
CA ILE A 211 6.66 15.61 -13.91
C ILE A 211 5.78 16.27 -12.85
N LYS A 212 4.48 16.37 -13.12
CA LYS A 212 3.49 16.87 -12.15
C LYS A 212 2.93 15.71 -11.32
N PRO A 213 2.72 15.91 -10.02
CA PRO A 213 2.08 14.88 -9.20
C PRO A 213 0.70 14.52 -9.73
N ARG A 214 0.38 13.22 -9.75
CA ARG A 214 -0.94 12.75 -10.18
C ARG A 214 -1.57 11.79 -9.19
N VAL A 215 -2.89 11.77 -9.19
CA VAL A 215 -3.70 10.68 -8.65
C VAL A 215 -4.12 9.79 -9.81
N LEU A 216 -3.77 8.52 -9.74
CA LEU A 216 -4.11 7.51 -10.73
C LEU A 216 -5.19 6.59 -10.16
N VAL A 217 -6.41 6.71 -10.64
CA VAL A 217 -7.54 5.87 -10.21
C VAL A 217 -7.57 4.61 -11.07
N MET A 218 -7.48 3.44 -10.43
CA MET A 218 -7.50 2.14 -11.10
C MET A 218 -8.80 1.40 -10.78
N PRO A 219 -9.46 0.75 -11.75
CA PRO A 219 -10.56 -0.14 -11.45
C PRO A 219 -10.03 -1.41 -10.76
N PRO A 220 -10.82 -2.06 -9.87
CA PRO A 220 -10.43 -3.34 -9.33
C PRO A 220 -10.47 -4.43 -10.41
N GLY A 221 -9.48 -5.31 -10.41
CA GLY A 221 -9.50 -6.52 -11.23
C GLY A 221 -10.40 -7.57 -10.59
N GLY A 222 -11.32 -8.14 -11.36
CA GLY A 222 -12.16 -9.25 -10.92
C GLY A 222 -11.40 -10.60 -10.89
#